data_3bcb7de8041f0d3e01696f13491f8886
#
_entry.id   3bcb7de8041f0d3e01696f13491f8886
#
_cell.length_a   1.000
_cell.length_b   1.000
_cell.length_c   1.000
_cell.angle_alpha   90.00
_cell.angle_beta   90.00
_cell.angle_gamma   90.00
#
_symmetry.space_group_name_H-M   'P 1'
#
loop_
_entity.id
_entity.type
_entity.pdbx_description
1 polymer ?
#
loop_
_entity_poly.entity_id
_entity_poly.type
_entity_poly.pdbx_seq_one_letter_code
_entity_poly.pdbx_strand_id
1 'polypeptide(L)'
;MESLNLSLLQGKNIALGVCGSVAIYKSIEIMRNLQKLGANVRVVMSESAQKFINPLLFEAISHHNVLTKDSQSWGETPNNHIELATWADSFLIAPCSANTLNKLALGIADNVLLESVLAFDKQKLIAPAANTKMLENLATQESLTILQSRGFQIIAPQCKELACQTIGNGALAQPLEITYALIRAFYKNPFWEKCAVCVSGGGSKEAIDSVRFISNFSSGKMGASLALAAYFLGAKVFFLAPQLPFPLPLEITHKKVESTHDYLEAITLWQAQLKEARIPKNCAFLLMSAAISDYIPQEKIQGKLKKQDIGQSWQLNLRENIDILATIPKLQKTIGFKLEAQNGIANAKSTLSQKGLDAICLNTITKTHNPLESQSNQIAFITNKEVQDLGFHDKLDLAFMILQKAQML
;
A
#
# COMPACT_ATOMS: atom_id res chain seq x y z
N MET A 1 -2.87 -8.33 6.28
CA MET A 1 -3.90 -7.76 7.17
C MET A 1 -3.33 -7.27 8.49
N GLU A 2 -2.35 -7.95 9.10
CA GLU A 2 -1.74 -7.53 10.40
C GLU A 2 -1.10 -6.14 10.40
N SER A 3 -0.80 -5.60 9.23
CA SER A 3 -0.19 -4.27 9.06
C SER A 3 -1.19 -3.15 8.83
N LEU A 4 -2.48 -3.47 8.71
CA LEU A 4 -3.55 -2.49 8.51
C LEU A 4 -4.23 -2.17 9.83
N ASN A 5 -4.47 -0.89 10.08
CA ASN A 5 -5.31 -0.45 11.19
C ASN A 5 -6.76 -0.93 10.96
N LEU A 6 -7.35 -1.55 11.98
CA LEU A 6 -8.69 -2.12 11.92
C LEU A 6 -9.81 -1.08 11.71
N SER A 7 -9.51 0.21 11.75
CA SER A 7 -10.47 1.30 11.57
C SER A 7 -10.40 2.02 10.22
N LEU A 8 -9.56 1.58 9.28
CA LEU A 8 -9.37 2.28 7.99
C LEU A 8 -10.65 2.46 7.16
N LEU A 9 -11.61 1.55 7.29
CA LEU A 9 -12.91 1.64 6.61
C LEU A 9 -14.08 1.78 7.59
N GLN A 10 -13.82 2.28 8.81
CA GLN A 10 -14.84 2.43 9.85
C GLN A 10 -16.03 3.24 9.34
N GLY A 11 -17.21 2.63 9.43
CA GLY A 11 -18.46 3.26 9.02
C GLY A 11 -18.69 3.42 7.53
N LYS A 12 -17.79 2.88 6.68
CA LYS A 12 -17.98 2.89 5.22
C LYS A 12 -18.91 1.76 4.79
N ASN A 13 -19.87 2.08 3.95
CA ASN A 13 -20.85 1.16 3.40
C ASN A 13 -20.41 0.69 2.00
N ILE A 14 -20.21 -0.61 1.84
CA ILE A 14 -19.68 -1.18 0.59
C ILE A 14 -20.67 -2.18 0.01
N ALA A 15 -21.14 -1.92 -1.20
CA ALA A 15 -21.86 -2.90 -2.00
C ALA A 15 -20.85 -3.81 -2.71
N LEU A 16 -20.87 -5.10 -2.41
CA LEU A 16 -20.04 -6.11 -3.05
C LEU A 16 -20.87 -6.87 -4.10
N GLY A 17 -20.62 -6.56 -5.37
CA GLY A 17 -21.19 -7.28 -6.50
C GLY A 17 -20.41 -8.56 -6.81
N VAL A 18 -21.10 -9.69 -6.90
CA VAL A 18 -20.50 -11.00 -7.10
C VAL A 18 -21.06 -11.66 -8.35
N CYS A 19 -20.17 -11.94 -9.33
CA CYS A 19 -20.53 -12.57 -10.61
C CYS A 19 -20.18 -14.05 -10.65
N GLY A 20 -20.77 -14.77 -11.60
CA GLY A 20 -20.45 -16.17 -11.87
C GLY A 20 -19.04 -16.35 -12.43
N SER A 21 -18.11 -16.74 -11.59
CA SER A 21 -16.72 -17.07 -11.91
C SER A 21 -16.21 -18.11 -10.93
N VAL A 22 -15.29 -18.97 -11.37
CA VAL A 22 -14.61 -19.92 -10.47
C VAL A 22 -13.90 -19.20 -9.32
N ALA A 23 -13.44 -17.96 -9.54
CA ALA A 23 -12.76 -17.15 -8.52
C ALA A 23 -13.68 -16.61 -7.41
N ILE A 24 -14.98 -16.93 -7.45
CA ILE A 24 -16.00 -16.44 -6.49
C ILE A 24 -15.67 -16.76 -5.04
N TYR A 25 -14.95 -17.86 -4.75
CA TYR A 25 -14.54 -18.21 -3.39
C TYR A 25 -13.70 -17.13 -2.70
N LYS A 26 -12.95 -16.33 -3.48
CA LYS A 26 -12.17 -15.21 -2.95
C LYS A 26 -13.03 -14.04 -2.48
N SER A 27 -14.27 -13.92 -2.95
CA SER A 27 -15.19 -12.86 -2.52
C SER A 27 -15.50 -12.93 -1.03
N ILE A 28 -15.48 -14.14 -0.47
CA ILE A 28 -15.64 -14.34 0.99
C ILE A 28 -14.46 -13.72 1.75
N GLU A 29 -13.23 -13.96 1.29
CA GLU A 29 -12.05 -13.38 1.91
C GLU A 29 -12.02 -11.86 1.75
N ILE A 30 -12.38 -11.34 0.57
CA ILE A 30 -12.51 -9.90 0.32
C ILE A 30 -13.49 -9.29 1.32
N MET A 31 -14.70 -9.84 1.40
CA MET A 31 -15.72 -9.36 2.34
C MET A 31 -15.22 -9.33 3.79
N ARG A 32 -14.60 -10.42 4.26
CA ARG A 32 -14.04 -10.51 5.61
C ARG A 32 -12.91 -9.51 5.85
N ASN A 33 -12.08 -9.26 4.85
CA ASN A 33 -11.02 -8.25 4.93
C ASN A 33 -11.61 -6.85 5.12
N LEU A 34 -12.65 -6.51 4.36
CA LEU A 34 -13.35 -5.22 4.46
C LEU A 34 -14.03 -5.05 5.83
N GLN A 35 -14.70 -6.08 6.32
CA GLN A 35 -15.34 -6.06 7.65
C GLN A 35 -14.33 -5.90 8.79
N LYS A 36 -13.17 -6.58 8.71
CA LYS A 36 -12.07 -6.42 9.69
C LYS A 36 -11.52 -5.00 9.73
N LEU A 37 -11.65 -4.24 8.65
CA LEU A 37 -11.26 -2.83 8.57
C LEU A 37 -12.38 -1.86 9.00
N GLY A 38 -13.49 -2.38 9.51
CA GLY A 38 -14.62 -1.61 10.03
C GLY A 38 -15.69 -1.25 8.99
N ALA A 39 -15.64 -1.81 7.77
CA ALA A 39 -16.65 -1.57 6.77
C ALA A 39 -17.94 -2.37 7.03
N ASN A 40 -19.10 -1.77 6.71
CA ASN A 40 -20.35 -2.47 6.53
C ASN A 40 -20.40 -3.01 5.09
N VAL A 41 -20.65 -4.29 4.91
CA VAL A 41 -20.66 -4.90 3.57
C VAL A 41 -22.00 -5.55 3.30
N ARG A 42 -22.66 -5.17 2.21
CA ARG A 42 -23.86 -5.85 1.68
C ARG A 42 -23.53 -6.43 0.31
N VAL A 43 -24.06 -7.61 0.04
CA VAL A 43 -23.72 -8.38 -1.16
C VAL A 43 -24.88 -8.40 -2.13
N VAL A 44 -24.61 -8.21 -3.42
CA VAL A 44 -25.53 -8.45 -4.52
C VAL A 44 -24.96 -9.51 -5.46
N MET A 45 -25.74 -10.52 -5.80
CA MET A 45 -25.30 -11.64 -6.61
C MET A 45 -26.07 -11.73 -7.92
N SER A 46 -25.33 -11.97 -9.00
CA SER A 46 -25.94 -12.38 -10.27
C SER A 46 -26.50 -13.82 -10.17
N GLU A 47 -27.48 -14.18 -10.99
CA GLU A 47 -28.05 -15.54 -11.03
C GLU A 47 -26.97 -16.61 -11.34
N SER A 48 -25.98 -16.28 -12.17
CA SER A 48 -24.86 -17.16 -12.45
C SER A 48 -23.92 -17.36 -11.26
N ALA A 49 -23.80 -16.38 -10.36
CA ALA A 49 -23.00 -16.51 -9.15
C ALA A 49 -23.61 -17.52 -8.17
N GLN A 50 -24.94 -17.57 -8.08
CA GLN A 50 -25.67 -18.49 -7.19
C GLN A 50 -25.48 -19.97 -7.58
N LYS A 51 -25.05 -20.26 -8.82
CA LYS A 51 -24.69 -21.62 -9.26
C LYS A 51 -23.37 -22.12 -8.67
N PHE A 52 -22.52 -21.22 -8.19
CA PHE A 52 -21.23 -21.55 -7.57
C PHE A 52 -21.29 -21.55 -6.05
N ILE A 53 -21.97 -20.57 -5.46
CA ILE A 53 -22.04 -20.39 -4.02
C ILE A 53 -23.47 -19.99 -3.64
N ASN A 54 -24.02 -20.63 -2.61
CA ASN A 54 -25.33 -20.26 -2.07
C ASN A 54 -25.25 -18.87 -1.39
N PRO A 55 -26.22 -17.96 -1.62
CA PRO A 55 -26.33 -16.68 -0.93
C PRO A 55 -26.24 -16.77 0.59
N LEU A 56 -26.76 -17.82 1.20
CA LEU A 56 -26.71 -18.06 2.65
C LEU A 56 -25.30 -17.96 3.23
N LEU A 57 -24.24 -18.33 2.48
CA LEU A 57 -22.87 -18.21 2.98
C LEU A 57 -22.47 -16.74 3.19
N PHE A 58 -22.85 -15.86 2.27
CA PHE A 58 -22.62 -14.43 2.42
C PHE A 58 -23.47 -13.81 3.51
N GLU A 59 -24.74 -14.22 3.63
CA GLU A 59 -25.65 -13.74 4.69
C GLU A 59 -25.14 -14.09 6.08
N ALA A 60 -24.69 -15.33 6.27
CA ALA A 60 -24.15 -15.80 7.55
C ALA A 60 -22.89 -15.02 8.00
N ILE A 61 -22.11 -14.48 7.06
CA ILE A 61 -20.87 -13.74 7.35
C ILE A 61 -21.11 -12.23 7.40
N SER A 62 -21.95 -11.70 6.50
CA SER A 62 -22.23 -10.26 6.44
C SER A 62 -23.24 -9.81 7.49
N HIS A 63 -24.09 -10.73 7.99
CA HIS A 63 -25.26 -10.47 8.82
C HIS A 63 -26.31 -9.57 8.12
N HIS A 64 -26.29 -9.58 6.79
CA HIS A 64 -27.24 -8.86 5.93
C HIS A 64 -27.81 -9.80 4.88
N ASN A 65 -29.07 -9.60 4.50
CA ASN A 65 -29.67 -10.31 3.38
C ASN A 65 -28.91 -10.02 2.08
N VAL A 66 -28.62 -11.07 1.34
CA VAL A 66 -28.00 -10.93 0.00
C VAL A 66 -29.07 -10.50 -0.99
N LEU A 67 -28.76 -9.46 -1.78
CA LEU A 67 -29.64 -9.03 -2.85
C LEU A 67 -29.49 -9.96 -4.06
N THR A 68 -30.56 -10.65 -4.39
CA THR A 68 -30.71 -11.53 -5.56
C THR A 68 -32.00 -11.15 -6.27
N LYS A 69 -32.24 -11.72 -7.46
CA LYS A 69 -33.51 -11.55 -8.16
C LYS A 69 -34.72 -11.94 -7.28
N ASP A 70 -34.59 -13.05 -6.55
CA ASP A 70 -35.67 -13.64 -5.79
C ASP A 70 -35.84 -12.99 -4.40
N SER A 71 -34.81 -12.32 -3.86
CA SER A 71 -34.84 -11.65 -2.56
C SER A 71 -35.26 -10.18 -2.64
N GLN A 72 -35.54 -9.65 -3.82
CA GLN A 72 -35.98 -8.26 -3.95
C GLN A 72 -37.30 -7.99 -3.21
N SER A 73 -37.35 -6.92 -2.43
CA SER A 73 -38.53 -6.44 -1.73
C SER A 73 -38.66 -4.92 -1.76
N TRP A 74 -39.90 -4.41 -1.76
CA TRP A 74 -40.23 -2.99 -1.88
C TRP A 74 -41.06 -2.48 -0.68
N GLY A 75 -41.23 -3.30 0.35
CA GLY A 75 -42.04 -2.96 1.55
C GLY A 75 -41.32 -2.05 2.53
N GLU A 76 -41.73 -2.09 3.81
CA GLU A 76 -41.19 -1.25 4.89
C GLU A 76 -39.68 -1.46 5.14
N THR A 77 -39.19 -2.68 4.93
CA THR A 77 -37.74 -3.00 4.96
C THR A 77 -37.30 -3.39 3.55
N PRO A 78 -37.01 -2.40 2.69
CA PRO A 78 -36.69 -2.67 1.29
C PRO A 78 -35.33 -3.38 1.15
N ASN A 79 -35.27 -4.34 0.25
CA ASN A 79 -34.02 -4.98 -0.20
C ASN A 79 -34.07 -5.01 -1.73
N ASN A 80 -33.66 -3.92 -2.35
CA ASN A 80 -33.68 -3.77 -3.82
C ASN A 80 -32.50 -2.97 -4.32
N HIS A 81 -32.37 -2.90 -5.64
CA HIS A 81 -31.25 -2.25 -6.30
C HIS A 81 -31.14 -0.72 -6.01
N ILE A 82 -32.26 -0.02 -5.83
CA ILE A 82 -32.26 1.41 -5.50
C ILE A 82 -31.80 1.65 -4.07
N GLU A 83 -32.33 0.85 -3.12
CA GLU A 83 -31.95 0.96 -1.72
C GLU A 83 -30.47 0.63 -1.50
N LEU A 84 -29.95 -0.45 -2.13
CA LEU A 84 -28.54 -0.79 -2.09
C LEU A 84 -27.65 0.31 -2.68
N ALA A 85 -28.05 0.88 -3.82
CA ALA A 85 -27.31 1.99 -4.48
C ALA A 85 -27.29 3.25 -3.61
N THR A 86 -28.39 3.56 -2.94
CA THR A 86 -28.50 4.74 -2.05
C THR A 86 -27.63 4.55 -0.79
N TRP A 87 -27.67 3.34 -0.20
CA TRP A 87 -26.96 3.01 1.03
C TRP A 87 -25.43 2.97 0.86
N ALA A 88 -24.93 2.51 -0.28
CA ALA A 88 -23.50 2.28 -0.49
C ALA A 88 -22.71 3.59 -0.67
N ASP A 89 -21.47 3.61 -0.14
CA ASP A 89 -20.46 4.65 -0.39
C ASP A 89 -19.54 4.27 -1.54
N SER A 90 -19.35 2.96 -1.79
CA SER A 90 -18.57 2.42 -2.90
C SER A 90 -19.19 1.12 -3.39
N PHE A 91 -19.06 0.86 -4.69
CA PHE A 91 -19.49 -0.39 -5.32
C PHE A 91 -18.25 -1.15 -5.83
N LEU A 92 -18.00 -2.33 -5.26
CA LEU A 92 -16.90 -3.23 -5.66
C LEU A 92 -17.49 -4.46 -6.35
N ILE A 93 -17.09 -4.74 -7.59
CA ILE A 93 -17.49 -5.95 -8.31
C ILE A 93 -16.30 -6.92 -8.33
N ALA A 94 -16.33 -7.95 -7.52
CA ALA A 94 -15.25 -8.92 -7.36
C ALA A 94 -15.77 -10.34 -7.00
N PRO A 95 -15.67 -11.32 -7.93
CA PRO A 95 -15.13 -11.19 -9.29
C PRO A 95 -16.10 -10.49 -10.25
N CYS A 96 -15.57 -9.82 -11.27
CA CYS A 96 -16.31 -9.34 -12.42
C CYS A 96 -16.04 -10.22 -13.64
N SER A 97 -17.04 -10.95 -14.12
CA SER A 97 -16.91 -11.78 -15.33
C SER A 97 -16.85 -10.92 -16.59
N ALA A 98 -16.23 -11.42 -17.67
CA ALA A 98 -16.21 -10.73 -18.96
C ALA A 98 -17.63 -10.37 -19.47
N ASN A 99 -18.61 -11.26 -19.27
CA ASN A 99 -20.01 -10.97 -19.61
C ASN A 99 -20.55 -9.75 -18.86
N THR A 100 -20.36 -9.70 -17.53
CA THR A 100 -20.81 -8.56 -16.71
C THR A 100 -20.07 -7.28 -17.10
N LEU A 101 -18.76 -7.36 -17.33
CA LEU A 101 -17.92 -6.23 -17.73
C LEU A 101 -18.42 -5.62 -19.05
N ASN A 102 -18.65 -6.46 -20.08
CA ASN A 102 -19.13 -6.01 -21.38
C ASN A 102 -20.54 -5.41 -21.30
N LYS A 103 -21.43 -6.00 -20.50
CA LYS A 103 -22.77 -5.44 -20.25
C LYS A 103 -22.74 -4.08 -19.56
N LEU A 104 -21.90 -3.93 -18.53
CA LEU A 104 -21.72 -2.64 -17.85
C LEU A 104 -21.23 -1.55 -18.80
N ALA A 105 -20.30 -1.86 -19.70
CA ALA A 105 -19.80 -0.92 -20.70
C ALA A 105 -20.88 -0.45 -21.68
N LEU A 106 -21.84 -1.31 -21.98
CA LEU A 106 -22.96 -1.02 -22.86
C LEU A 106 -24.18 -0.43 -22.15
N GLY A 107 -24.16 -0.34 -20.81
CA GLY A 107 -25.29 0.13 -19.99
C GLY A 107 -26.46 -0.87 -19.92
N ILE A 108 -26.22 -2.15 -20.18
CA ILE A 108 -27.23 -3.20 -20.09
C ILE A 108 -27.46 -3.56 -18.62
N ALA A 109 -28.72 -3.54 -18.19
CA ALA A 109 -29.16 -3.84 -16.81
C ALA A 109 -30.25 -4.91 -16.82
N ASP A 110 -29.87 -6.13 -17.18
CA ASP A 110 -30.77 -7.29 -17.33
C ASP A 110 -30.78 -8.23 -16.11
N ASN A 111 -30.20 -7.80 -15.02
CA ASN A 111 -30.23 -8.49 -13.73
C ASN A 111 -29.98 -7.51 -12.57
N VAL A 112 -30.37 -7.89 -11.36
CA VAL A 112 -30.33 -7.04 -10.16
C VAL A 112 -28.96 -6.44 -9.83
N LEU A 113 -27.86 -7.15 -10.14
CA LEU A 113 -26.51 -6.61 -9.94
C LEU A 113 -26.24 -5.45 -10.90
N LEU A 114 -26.54 -5.63 -12.19
CA LEU A 114 -26.37 -4.59 -13.22
C LEU A 114 -27.30 -3.39 -12.98
N GLU A 115 -28.55 -3.65 -12.56
CA GLU A 115 -29.51 -2.60 -12.14
C GLU A 115 -28.93 -1.78 -10.98
N SER A 116 -28.39 -2.46 -9.93
CA SER A 116 -27.78 -1.78 -8.79
C SER A 116 -26.57 -0.92 -9.18
N VAL A 117 -25.71 -1.41 -10.08
CA VAL A 117 -24.56 -0.62 -10.56
C VAL A 117 -24.99 0.56 -11.42
N LEU A 118 -26.03 0.40 -12.25
CA LEU A 118 -26.56 1.47 -13.09
C LEU A 118 -27.21 2.57 -12.26
N ALA A 119 -27.88 2.22 -11.16
CA ALA A 119 -28.49 3.16 -10.21
C ALA A 119 -27.47 3.86 -9.30
N PHE A 120 -26.21 3.40 -9.24
CA PHE A 120 -25.19 3.89 -8.35
C PHE A 120 -24.30 4.95 -9.02
N ASP A 121 -24.17 6.14 -8.43
CA ASP A 121 -23.49 7.31 -9.04
C ASP A 121 -22.12 7.64 -8.39
N LYS A 122 -21.78 6.99 -7.26
CA LYS A 122 -20.50 7.23 -6.56
C LYS A 122 -19.39 6.33 -7.13
N GLN A 123 -18.39 6.02 -6.33
CA GLN A 123 -17.17 5.31 -6.72
C GLN A 123 -17.40 3.82 -7.02
N LYS A 124 -16.94 3.38 -8.19
CA LYS A 124 -17.07 2.01 -8.69
C LYS A 124 -15.70 1.38 -8.95
N LEU A 125 -15.49 0.18 -8.40
CA LEU A 125 -14.28 -0.61 -8.63
C LEU A 125 -14.67 -1.96 -9.24
N ILE A 126 -13.86 -2.43 -10.20
CA ILE A 126 -14.06 -3.71 -10.87
C ILE A 126 -12.79 -4.53 -10.78
N ALA A 127 -12.91 -5.77 -10.30
CA ALA A 127 -11.84 -6.78 -10.34
C ALA A 127 -12.19 -7.86 -11.38
N PRO A 128 -11.68 -7.76 -12.61
CA PRO A 128 -11.96 -8.72 -13.67
C PRO A 128 -11.43 -10.12 -13.33
N ALA A 129 -12.20 -11.15 -13.70
CA ALA A 129 -11.81 -12.54 -13.60
C ALA A 129 -12.46 -13.36 -14.73
N ALA A 130 -11.66 -13.71 -15.74
CA ALA A 130 -12.11 -14.52 -16.87
C ALA A 130 -10.92 -15.25 -17.52
N ASN A 131 -11.21 -16.14 -18.47
CA ASN A 131 -10.16 -16.74 -19.31
C ASN A 131 -9.39 -15.65 -20.05
N THR A 132 -8.08 -15.84 -20.22
CA THR A 132 -7.19 -14.87 -20.88
C THR A 132 -7.72 -14.43 -22.24
N LYS A 133 -8.14 -15.36 -23.11
CA LYS A 133 -8.68 -15.02 -24.43
C LYS A 133 -9.96 -14.18 -24.38
N MET A 134 -10.76 -14.35 -23.32
CA MET A 134 -11.96 -13.52 -23.10
C MET A 134 -11.60 -12.11 -22.69
N LEU A 135 -10.58 -11.95 -21.84
CA LEU A 135 -10.13 -10.63 -21.42
C LEU A 135 -9.36 -9.90 -22.53
N GLU A 136 -8.56 -10.62 -23.31
CA GLU A 136 -7.79 -10.06 -24.44
C GLU A 136 -8.64 -9.84 -25.70
N ASN A 137 -9.88 -10.30 -25.72
CA ASN A 137 -10.79 -10.03 -26.83
C ASN A 137 -10.99 -8.54 -27.00
N LEU A 138 -10.93 -8.05 -28.25
CA LEU A 138 -11.03 -6.61 -28.57
C LEU A 138 -12.27 -5.97 -27.95
N ALA A 139 -13.44 -6.61 -28.04
CA ALA A 139 -14.67 -6.08 -27.45
C ALA A 139 -14.56 -5.91 -25.92
N THR A 140 -13.85 -6.81 -25.24
CA THR A 140 -13.61 -6.70 -23.78
C THR A 140 -12.59 -5.61 -23.46
N GLN A 141 -11.54 -5.44 -24.27
CA GLN A 141 -10.57 -4.35 -24.10
C GLN A 141 -11.21 -2.97 -24.35
N GLU A 142 -12.05 -2.86 -25.37
CA GLU A 142 -12.85 -1.66 -25.61
C GLU A 142 -13.80 -1.37 -24.44
N SER A 143 -14.46 -2.39 -23.92
CA SER A 143 -15.33 -2.28 -22.74
C SER A 143 -14.58 -1.79 -21.51
N LEU A 144 -13.36 -2.29 -21.24
CA LEU A 144 -12.51 -1.80 -20.16
C LEU A 144 -12.16 -0.32 -20.33
N THR A 145 -11.81 0.09 -21.55
CA THR A 145 -11.51 1.50 -21.88
C THR A 145 -12.71 2.40 -21.65
N ILE A 146 -13.90 1.96 -22.09
CA ILE A 146 -15.17 2.69 -21.89
C ILE A 146 -15.46 2.83 -20.38
N LEU A 147 -15.31 1.76 -19.61
CA LEU A 147 -15.57 1.80 -18.17
C LEU A 147 -14.59 2.72 -17.45
N GLN A 148 -13.31 2.70 -17.80
CA GLN A 148 -12.32 3.63 -17.26
C GLN A 148 -12.68 5.10 -17.56
N SER A 149 -13.08 5.39 -18.79
CA SER A 149 -13.51 6.76 -19.18
C SER A 149 -14.75 7.24 -18.43
N ARG A 150 -15.58 6.30 -17.93
CA ARG A 150 -16.76 6.56 -17.09
C ARG A 150 -16.47 6.55 -15.60
N GLY A 151 -15.19 6.57 -15.21
CA GLY A 151 -14.76 6.66 -13.82
C GLY A 151 -14.73 5.34 -13.04
N PHE A 152 -14.86 4.18 -13.69
CA PHE A 152 -14.64 2.92 -13.04
C PHE A 152 -13.14 2.68 -12.82
N GLN A 153 -12.75 2.31 -11.62
CA GLN A 153 -11.39 1.87 -11.33
C GLN A 153 -11.27 0.38 -11.62
N ILE A 154 -10.36 0.01 -12.52
CA ILE A 154 -10.09 -1.38 -12.87
C ILE A 154 -8.92 -1.90 -12.05
N ILE A 155 -9.15 -2.97 -11.27
CA ILE A 155 -8.10 -3.66 -10.52
C ILE A 155 -7.56 -4.74 -11.44
N ALA A 156 -6.29 -4.61 -11.81
CA ALA A 156 -5.67 -5.50 -12.81
C ALA A 156 -5.75 -6.97 -12.39
N PRO A 157 -6.15 -7.88 -13.29
CA PRO A 157 -6.07 -9.31 -13.05
C PRO A 157 -4.62 -9.77 -12.91
N GLN A 158 -4.41 -10.95 -12.34
CA GLN A 158 -3.09 -11.54 -12.19
C GLN A 158 -2.79 -12.58 -13.27
N CYS A 159 -1.52 -12.67 -13.65
CA CYS A 159 -1.02 -13.76 -14.48
C CYS A 159 -0.73 -14.96 -13.58
N LYS A 160 -1.51 -16.02 -13.71
CA LYS A 160 -1.41 -17.28 -12.95
C LYS A 160 -1.92 -18.44 -13.79
N GLU A 161 -1.74 -19.66 -13.26
CA GLU A 161 -2.47 -20.81 -13.73
C GLU A 161 -3.98 -20.61 -13.48
N LEU A 162 -4.75 -20.71 -14.55
CA LEU A 162 -6.20 -20.55 -14.56
C LEU A 162 -6.89 -21.90 -14.36
N ALA A 163 -8.19 -21.90 -14.09
CA ALA A 163 -8.97 -23.12 -13.94
C ALA A 163 -8.98 -24.03 -15.19
N CYS A 164 -8.65 -23.49 -16.35
CA CYS A 164 -8.44 -24.23 -17.59
C CYS A 164 -7.02 -24.80 -17.75
N GLN A 165 -6.21 -24.82 -16.69
CA GLN A 165 -4.83 -25.32 -16.65
C GLN A 165 -3.85 -24.60 -17.60
N THR A 166 -4.18 -23.40 -18.05
CA THR A 166 -3.28 -22.53 -18.81
C THR A 166 -2.76 -21.39 -17.94
N ILE A 167 -1.51 -21.02 -18.13
CA ILE A 167 -0.97 -19.81 -17.49
C ILE A 167 -1.37 -18.61 -18.35
N GLY A 168 -1.99 -17.61 -17.72
CA GLY A 168 -2.41 -16.43 -18.46
C GLY A 168 -2.94 -15.32 -17.57
N ASN A 169 -3.14 -14.15 -18.16
CA ASN A 169 -3.60 -12.94 -17.49
C ASN A 169 -5.13 -12.95 -17.41
N GLY A 170 -5.68 -13.56 -16.37
CA GLY A 170 -7.14 -13.69 -16.21
C GLY A 170 -7.60 -14.05 -14.82
N ALA A 171 -6.65 -14.34 -13.92
CA ALA A 171 -6.98 -14.65 -12.54
C ALA A 171 -7.41 -13.41 -11.78
N LEU A 172 -8.44 -13.53 -10.93
CA LEU A 172 -8.84 -12.48 -10.00
C LEU A 172 -7.62 -12.03 -9.17
N ALA A 173 -7.44 -10.73 -9.04
CA ALA A 173 -6.46 -10.14 -8.14
C ALA A 173 -6.54 -10.76 -6.73
N GLN A 174 -5.45 -10.73 -5.97
CA GLN A 174 -5.50 -11.24 -4.60
C GLN A 174 -6.46 -10.42 -3.76
N PRO A 175 -7.16 -11.03 -2.81
CA PRO A 175 -8.09 -10.33 -1.92
C PRO A 175 -7.46 -9.11 -1.24
N LEU A 176 -6.19 -9.20 -0.85
CA LEU A 176 -5.47 -8.09 -0.24
C LEU A 176 -5.23 -6.93 -1.22
N GLU A 177 -4.88 -7.19 -2.48
CA GLU A 177 -4.73 -6.16 -3.53
C GLU A 177 -6.05 -5.43 -3.80
N ILE A 178 -7.16 -6.18 -3.85
CA ILE A 178 -8.50 -5.59 -4.00
C ILE A 178 -8.84 -4.72 -2.80
N THR A 179 -8.50 -5.16 -1.59
CA THR A 179 -8.69 -4.40 -0.36
C THR A 179 -7.87 -3.10 -0.39
N TYR A 180 -6.60 -3.16 -0.79
CA TYR A 180 -5.73 -1.99 -0.94
C TYR A 180 -6.27 -0.98 -1.97
N ALA A 181 -6.73 -1.47 -3.12
CA ALA A 181 -7.31 -0.62 -4.15
C ALA A 181 -8.56 0.11 -3.63
N LEU A 182 -9.42 -0.57 -2.85
CA LEU A 182 -10.60 0.04 -2.26
C LEU A 182 -10.24 1.08 -1.18
N ILE A 183 -9.26 0.80 -0.30
CA ILE A 183 -8.78 1.79 0.66
C ILE A 183 -8.24 3.02 -0.06
N ARG A 184 -7.34 2.83 -1.06
CA ARG A 184 -6.80 3.92 -1.87
C ARG A 184 -7.92 4.77 -2.48
N ALA A 185 -8.97 4.13 -2.93
CA ALA A 185 -10.09 4.79 -3.53
C ALA A 185 -10.83 5.73 -2.56
N PHE A 186 -10.88 5.44 -1.26
CA PHE A 186 -11.44 6.32 -0.23
C PHE A 186 -10.49 7.43 0.24
N TYR A 187 -9.19 7.17 0.22
CA TYR A 187 -8.18 8.06 0.82
C TYR A 187 -7.44 8.94 -0.17
N LYS A 188 -7.53 8.65 -1.48
CA LYS A 188 -6.83 9.43 -2.50
C LYS A 188 -7.13 10.92 -2.40
N ASN A 189 -6.09 11.71 -2.55
CA ASN A 189 -6.11 13.15 -2.38
C ASN A 189 -5.52 13.81 -3.63
N PRO A 190 -6.17 14.84 -4.23
CA PRO A 190 -5.71 15.49 -5.46
C PRO A 190 -4.27 16.05 -5.41
N PHE A 191 -3.78 16.39 -4.22
CA PHE A 191 -2.38 16.79 -4.05
C PHE A 191 -1.45 15.62 -4.26
N TRP A 192 -1.68 14.51 -3.50
CA TRP A 192 -0.80 13.35 -3.51
C TRP A 192 -0.85 12.57 -4.83
N GLU A 193 -1.96 12.60 -5.56
CA GLU A 193 -2.07 11.98 -6.90
C GLU A 193 -1.05 12.53 -7.91
N LYS A 194 -0.55 13.77 -7.68
CA LYS A 194 0.46 14.43 -8.52
C LYS A 194 1.89 14.21 -8.00
N CYS A 195 2.04 13.56 -6.84
CA CYS A 195 3.30 13.45 -6.14
C CYS A 195 4.01 12.12 -6.39
N ALA A 196 5.36 12.20 -6.41
CA ALA A 196 6.25 11.07 -6.34
C ALA A 196 6.91 11.00 -4.96
N VAL A 197 6.81 9.86 -4.31
CA VAL A 197 7.32 9.64 -2.95
C VAL A 197 8.33 8.49 -2.97
N CYS A 198 9.56 8.77 -2.56
CA CYS A 198 10.57 7.76 -2.30
C CYS A 198 10.68 7.55 -0.78
N VAL A 199 10.57 6.31 -0.34
CA VAL A 199 10.69 5.94 1.07
C VAL A 199 11.81 4.93 1.23
N SER A 200 12.74 5.15 2.15
CA SER A 200 13.70 4.13 2.56
C SER A 200 13.25 3.45 3.84
N GLY A 201 13.51 2.15 3.98
CA GLY A 201 13.18 1.36 5.18
C GLY A 201 14.18 0.23 5.42
N GLY A 202 14.16 -0.36 6.61
CA GLY A 202 15.09 -1.40 7.01
C GLY A 202 16.45 -0.86 7.45
N GLY A 203 17.40 -1.76 7.79
CA GLY A 203 18.78 -1.42 8.10
C GLY A 203 19.70 -1.69 6.91
N SER A 204 20.69 -0.82 6.69
CA SER A 204 21.74 -1.13 5.73
C SER A 204 22.58 -2.31 6.23
N LYS A 205 23.09 -3.11 5.30
CA LYS A 205 23.96 -4.27 5.57
C LYS A 205 25.32 -4.02 4.95
N GLU A 206 26.28 -3.72 5.78
CA GLU A 206 27.65 -3.41 5.32
C GLU A 206 28.50 -4.67 5.42
N ALA A 207 28.79 -5.26 4.29
CA ALA A 207 29.44 -6.55 4.19
C ALA A 207 30.85 -6.53 4.80
N ILE A 208 31.14 -7.46 5.70
CA ILE A 208 32.48 -7.77 6.23
C ILE A 208 33.15 -8.77 5.29
N ASP A 209 32.46 -9.85 5.00
CA ASP A 209 32.84 -10.91 4.07
C ASP A 209 31.64 -11.40 3.25
N SER A 210 31.75 -12.53 2.55
CA SER A 210 30.62 -13.06 1.77
C SER A 210 29.46 -13.62 2.62
N VAL A 211 29.61 -13.66 3.96
CA VAL A 211 28.64 -14.28 4.89
C VAL A 211 28.20 -13.33 6.00
N ARG A 212 29.07 -12.44 6.44
CA ARG A 212 28.86 -11.56 7.59
C ARG A 212 28.74 -10.11 7.18
N PHE A 213 27.94 -9.35 7.93
CA PHE A 213 27.76 -7.92 7.73
C PHE A 213 27.53 -7.20 9.07
N ILE A 214 27.75 -5.89 9.08
CA ILE A 214 27.29 -4.98 10.12
C ILE A 214 25.96 -4.39 9.69
N SER A 215 25.04 -4.24 10.62
CA SER A 215 23.74 -3.61 10.37
C SER A 215 23.18 -3.00 11.65
N ASN A 216 22.37 -1.98 11.53
CA ASN A 216 21.57 -1.44 12.61
C ASN A 216 20.27 -2.23 12.77
N PHE A 217 19.77 -2.34 14.00
CA PHE A 217 18.44 -2.91 14.25
C PHE A 217 17.37 -2.05 13.57
N SER A 218 16.62 -2.65 12.66
CA SER A 218 15.47 -2.04 12.03
C SER A 218 14.54 -3.09 11.43
N SER A 219 13.28 -3.07 11.81
CA SER A 219 12.26 -3.95 11.22
C SER A 219 11.77 -3.51 9.84
N GLY A 220 12.07 -2.28 9.43
CA GLY A 220 11.55 -1.67 8.20
C GLY A 220 10.06 -1.31 8.22
N LYS A 221 9.32 -1.65 9.29
CA LYS A 221 7.87 -1.45 9.39
C LYS A 221 7.44 0.00 9.23
N MET A 222 8.17 0.97 9.82
CA MET A 222 7.82 2.39 9.68
C MET A 222 7.92 2.85 8.22
N GLY A 223 9.01 2.49 7.52
CA GLY A 223 9.18 2.80 6.10
C GLY A 223 8.09 2.18 5.24
N ALA A 224 7.75 0.92 5.47
CA ALA A 224 6.67 0.26 4.75
C ALA A 224 5.30 0.88 5.04
N SER A 225 5.03 1.32 6.29
CA SER A 225 3.80 2.05 6.64
C SER A 225 3.72 3.41 5.95
N LEU A 226 4.84 4.14 5.85
CA LEU A 226 4.93 5.40 5.09
C LEU A 226 4.66 5.19 3.59
N ALA A 227 5.26 4.14 3.01
CA ALA A 227 5.03 3.77 1.62
C ALA A 227 3.56 3.42 1.36
N LEU A 228 2.95 2.65 2.27
CA LEU A 228 1.54 2.24 2.18
C LEU A 228 0.59 3.44 2.34
N ALA A 229 0.82 4.32 3.31
CA ALA A 229 0.02 5.53 3.50
C ALA A 229 0.12 6.48 2.30
N ALA A 230 1.34 6.70 1.75
CA ALA A 230 1.54 7.49 0.54
C ALA A 230 0.79 6.89 -0.67
N TYR A 231 0.81 5.57 -0.82
CA TYR A 231 0.03 4.87 -1.84
C TYR A 231 -1.47 5.09 -1.65
N PHE A 232 -2.00 4.94 -0.43
CA PHE A 232 -3.42 5.17 -0.16
C PHE A 232 -3.84 6.61 -0.46
N LEU A 233 -2.98 7.58 -0.17
CA LEU A 233 -3.25 8.99 -0.49
C LEU A 233 -3.19 9.29 -2.00
N GLY A 234 -2.74 8.37 -2.83
CA GLY A 234 -2.74 8.53 -4.29
C GLY A 234 -1.36 8.70 -4.91
N ALA A 235 -0.28 8.84 -4.12
CA ALA A 235 1.05 9.09 -4.62
C ALA A 235 1.61 7.92 -5.47
N LYS A 236 2.55 8.25 -6.37
CA LYS A 236 3.42 7.27 -7.01
C LYS A 236 4.57 6.96 -6.06
N VAL A 237 4.65 5.72 -5.58
CA VAL A 237 5.56 5.33 -4.50
C VAL A 237 6.70 4.46 -5.01
N PHE A 238 7.92 4.80 -4.55
CA PHE A 238 9.15 4.05 -4.73
C PHE A 238 9.69 3.68 -3.34
N PHE A 239 9.77 2.40 -3.02
CA PHE A 239 10.17 1.90 -1.71
C PHE A 239 11.51 1.17 -1.79
N LEU A 240 12.48 1.62 -0.97
CA LEU A 240 13.83 1.08 -0.89
C LEU A 240 13.98 0.31 0.41
N ALA A 241 14.19 -1.00 0.33
CA ALA A 241 14.39 -1.82 1.53
C ALA A 241 15.10 -3.14 1.19
N PRO A 242 15.82 -3.75 2.15
CA PRO A 242 16.41 -5.08 1.95
C PRO A 242 15.36 -6.18 1.75
N GLN A 243 14.23 -6.02 2.41
CA GLN A 243 13.07 -6.93 2.34
C GLN A 243 11.79 -6.20 2.71
N LEU A 244 10.66 -6.73 2.26
CA LEU A 244 9.35 -6.24 2.67
C LEU A 244 9.00 -6.79 4.06
N PRO A 245 8.70 -5.94 5.07
CA PRO A 245 8.30 -6.41 6.39
C PRO A 245 6.88 -7.01 6.42
N PHE A 246 6.07 -6.66 5.43
CA PHE A 246 4.74 -7.20 5.14
C PHE A 246 4.39 -6.96 3.65
N PRO A 247 3.38 -7.67 3.09
CA PRO A 247 2.95 -7.45 1.71
C PRO A 247 2.54 -6.00 1.47
N LEU A 248 3.05 -5.41 0.39
CA LEU A 248 2.68 -4.08 -0.09
C LEU A 248 1.95 -4.20 -1.43
N PRO A 249 1.12 -3.20 -1.81
CA PRO A 249 0.49 -3.15 -3.13
C PRO A 249 1.48 -3.31 -4.27
N LEU A 250 1.11 -4.08 -5.30
CA LEU A 250 1.96 -4.32 -6.48
C LEU A 250 2.30 -3.03 -7.25
N GLU A 251 1.50 -1.99 -7.10
CA GLU A 251 1.74 -0.67 -7.69
C GLU A 251 2.87 0.11 -7.02
N ILE A 252 3.28 -0.27 -5.80
CA ILE A 252 4.46 0.28 -5.13
C ILE A 252 5.70 -0.34 -5.76
N THR A 253 6.54 0.48 -6.39
CA THR A 253 7.81 0.01 -6.94
C THR A 253 8.78 -0.30 -5.81
N HIS A 254 9.00 -1.58 -5.50
CA HIS A 254 9.99 -2.00 -4.52
C HIS A 254 11.34 -2.26 -5.20
N LYS A 255 12.37 -1.53 -4.76
CA LYS A 255 13.77 -1.78 -5.13
C LYS A 255 14.48 -2.41 -3.94
N LYS A 256 14.92 -3.66 -4.09
CA LYS A 256 15.78 -4.30 -3.09
C LYS A 256 17.13 -3.59 -3.06
N VAL A 257 17.54 -3.14 -1.87
CA VAL A 257 18.81 -2.48 -1.57
C VAL A 257 19.39 -3.09 -0.29
N GLU A 258 20.69 -3.25 -0.21
CA GLU A 258 21.33 -3.86 0.96
C GLU A 258 22.34 -2.92 1.63
N SER A 259 23.29 -2.37 0.88
CA SER A 259 24.34 -1.48 1.40
C SER A 259 23.94 0.00 1.31
N THR A 260 24.64 0.86 2.06
CA THR A 260 24.51 2.33 1.94
C THR A 260 24.68 2.80 0.51
N HIS A 261 25.61 2.19 -0.23
CA HIS A 261 25.87 2.50 -1.65
C HIS A 261 24.61 2.20 -2.49
N ASP A 262 23.93 1.05 -2.27
CA ASP A 262 22.73 0.70 -3.01
C ASP A 262 21.60 1.69 -2.74
N TYR A 263 21.44 2.16 -1.49
CA TYR A 263 20.46 3.20 -1.16
C TYR A 263 20.78 4.51 -1.90
N LEU A 264 22.03 4.95 -1.89
CA LEU A 264 22.48 6.18 -2.56
C LEU A 264 22.24 6.10 -4.08
N GLU A 265 22.61 4.98 -4.70
CA GLU A 265 22.41 4.74 -6.13
C GLU A 265 20.93 4.75 -6.48
N ALA A 266 20.09 4.03 -5.71
CA ALA A 266 18.66 3.95 -5.96
C ALA A 266 17.95 5.31 -5.80
N ILE A 267 18.34 6.12 -4.81
CA ILE A 267 17.83 7.49 -4.64
C ILE A 267 18.26 8.37 -5.81
N THR A 268 19.51 8.25 -6.26
CA THR A 268 20.03 9.02 -7.40
C THR A 268 19.27 8.68 -8.70
N LEU A 269 18.99 7.40 -8.92
CA LEU A 269 18.17 6.96 -10.05
C LEU A 269 16.74 7.51 -9.98
N TRP A 270 16.11 7.46 -8.79
CA TRP A 270 14.80 8.05 -8.59
C TRP A 270 14.81 9.57 -8.84
N GLN A 271 15.83 10.30 -8.39
CA GLN A 271 15.98 11.72 -8.67
C GLN A 271 16.13 12.02 -10.18
N ALA A 272 16.80 11.15 -10.92
CA ALA A 272 16.88 11.27 -12.38
C ALA A 272 15.50 11.11 -13.03
N GLN A 273 14.68 10.14 -12.56
CA GLN A 273 13.30 9.96 -13.01
C GLN A 273 12.42 11.18 -12.71
N LEU A 274 12.61 11.85 -11.56
CA LEU A 274 11.89 13.09 -11.24
C LEU A 274 12.18 14.19 -12.26
N LYS A 275 13.44 14.35 -12.66
CA LYS A 275 13.85 15.34 -13.67
C LYS A 275 13.24 15.02 -15.04
N GLU A 276 13.33 13.76 -15.47
CA GLU A 276 12.77 13.30 -16.74
C GLU A 276 11.25 13.52 -16.80
N ALA A 277 10.53 13.14 -15.74
CA ALA A 277 9.09 13.30 -15.61
C ALA A 277 8.68 14.76 -15.28
N ARG A 278 9.63 15.68 -15.09
CA ARG A 278 9.41 17.08 -14.72
C ARG A 278 8.55 17.26 -13.47
N ILE A 279 8.73 16.39 -12.47
CA ILE A 279 8.01 16.47 -11.19
C ILE A 279 8.57 17.67 -10.41
N PRO A 280 7.75 18.65 -10.01
CA PRO A 280 8.22 19.82 -9.29
C PRO A 280 8.60 19.44 -7.83
N LYS A 281 9.52 20.22 -7.23
CA LYS A 281 10.07 19.95 -5.89
C LYS A 281 8.97 19.78 -4.80
N ASN A 282 7.91 20.57 -4.87
CA ASN A 282 6.79 20.51 -3.93
C ASN A 282 5.85 19.30 -4.12
N CYS A 283 6.06 18.52 -5.17
CA CYS A 283 5.37 17.25 -5.43
C CYS A 283 6.32 16.04 -5.40
N ALA A 284 7.57 16.23 -4.97
CA ALA A 284 8.55 15.17 -4.81
C ALA A 284 8.98 15.08 -3.35
N PHE A 285 8.88 13.89 -2.74
CA PHE A 285 9.18 13.67 -1.32
C PHE A 285 10.12 12.49 -1.13
N LEU A 286 11.17 12.69 -0.31
CA LEU A 286 12.06 11.64 0.15
C LEU A 286 11.91 11.49 1.66
N LEU A 287 11.47 10.32 2.11
CA LEU A 287 11.34 9.97 3.53
C LEU A 287 12.44 8.95 3.89
N MET A 288 13.48 9.42 4.57
CA MET A 288 14.63 8.62 4.95
C MET A 288 14.44 7.97 6.31
N SER A 289 13.71 6.83 6.33
CA SER A 289 13.45 6.08 7.57
C SER A 289 14.32 4.82 7.71
N ALA A 290 15.21 4.54 6.76
CA ALA A 290 16.18 3.46 6.87
C ALA A 290 17.22 3.76 7.95
N ALA A 291 17.61 2.74 8.71
CA ALA A 291 18.70 2.81 9.68
C ALA A 291 20.03 2.53 8.97
N ILE A 292 20.59 3.58 8.38
CA ILE A 292 21.88 3.53 7.70
C ILE A 292 23.00 3.46 8.75
N SER A 293 23.99 2.61 8.52
CA SER A 293 25.15 2.47 9.42
C SER A 293 26.11 3.66 9.26
N ASP A 294 26.45 4.32 10.36
CA ASP A 294 27.41 5.44 10.38
C ASP A 294 28.86 4.98 10.11
N TYR A 295 29.16 3.71 10.39
CA TYR A 295 30.46 3.08 10.19
C TYR A 295 30.33 1.81 9.37
N ILE A 296 31.31 1.56 8.49
CA ILE A 296 31.42 0.38 7.62
C ILE A 296 32.79 -0.28 7.79
N PRO A 297 32.95 -1.56 7.47
CA PRO A 297 34.26 -2.20 7.43
C PRO A 297 35.21 -1.42 6.52
N GLN A 298 36.46 -1.20 7.01
CA GLN A 298 37.48 -0.49 6.26
C GLN A 298 37.77 -1.18 4.93
N GLU A 299 37.80 -2.51 4.94
CA GLU A 299 37.99 -3.36 3.77
C GLU A 299 36.97 -4.50 3.77
N LYS A 300 36.44 -4.83 2.59
CA LYS A 300 35.60 -5.99 2.39
C LYS A 300 36.49 -7.21 2.06
N ILE A 301 36.40 -8.24 2.86
CA ILE A 301 37.16 -9.47 2.67
C ILE A 301 36.50 -10.33 1.58
N GLN A 302 37.28 -10.71 0.57
CA GLN A 302 36.81 -11.63 -0.47
C GLN A 302 36.67 -13.06 0.06
N GLY A 303 35.54 -13.70 -0.20
CA GLY A 303 35.25 -15.04 0.29
C GLY A 303 34.79 -15.04 1.74
N LYS A 304 34.79 -16.21 2.38
CA LYS A 304 34.42 -16.41 3.78
C LYS A 304 35.65 -16.41 4.65
N LEU A 305 35.73 -15.53 5.62
CA LEU A 305 36.79 -15.50 6.63
C LEU A 305 36.67 -16.74 7.53
N LYS A 306 37.68 -17.62 7.51
CA LYS A 306 37.66 -18.85 8.26
C LYS A 306 38.17 -18.62 9.70
N LYS A 307 37.57 -19.33 10.65
CA LYS A 307 37.96 -19.24 12.07
C LYS A 307 39.43 -19.59 12.30
N GLN A 308 39.99 -20.48 11.48
CA GLN A 308 41.41 -20.88 11.53
C GLN A 308 42.37 -19.73 11.17
N ASP A 309 41.93 -18.80 10.32
CA ASP A 309 42.75 -17.68 9.80
C ASP A 309 42.77 -16.50 10.80
N ILE A 310 41.78 -16.41 11.70
CA ILE A 310 41.58 -15.28 12.64
C ILE A 310 41.89 -15.64 14.11
N GLY A 311 42.00 -16.91 14.45
CA GLY A 311 42.28 -17.33 15.81
C GLY A 311 41.12 -17.15 16.81
N GLN A 312 41.45 -16.98 18.11
CA GLN A 312 40.43 -16.84 19.18
C GLN A 312 39.85 -15.42 19.32
N SER A 313 40.56 -14.40 18.86
CA SER A 313 40.12 -12.99 18.87
C SER A 313 40.34 -12.38 17.52
N TRP A 314 39.42 -11.45 17.15
CA TRP A 314 39.45 -10.75 15.88
C TRP A 314 39.10 -9.29 16.06
N GLN A 315 39.91 -8.40 15.50
CA GLN A 315 39.62 -6.97 15.44
C GLN A 315 39.11 -6.59 14.04
N LEU A 316 37.99 -5.90 14.00
CA LEU A 316 37.42 -5.35 12.78
C LEU A 316 37.62 -3.84 12.75
N ASN A 317 38.44 -3.37 11.81
CA ASN A 317 38.63 -1.94 11.59
C ASN A 317 37.45 -1.37 10.81
N LEU A 318 36.90 -0.27 11.33
CA LEU A 318 35.80 0.45 10.72
C LEU A 318 36.27 1.82 10.24
N ARG A 319 35.63 2.32 9.21
CA ARG A 319 35.75 3.71 8.73
C ARG A 319 34.39 4.37 8.69
N GLU A 320 34.36 5.70 8.73
CA GLU A 320 33.15 6.48 8.57
C GLU A 320 32.49 6.19 7.22
N ASN A 321 31.17 6.11 7.23
CA ASN A 321 30.35 5.85 6.06
C ASN A 321 29.91 7.15 5.36
N ILE A 322 29.39 7.02 4.16
CA ILE A 322 28.82 8.15 3.40
C ILE A 322 27.51 8.56 4.05
N ASP A 323 27.36 9.85 4.37
CA ASP A 323 26.09 10.43 4.76
C ASP A 323 25.25 10.73 3.51
N ILE A 324 24.27 9.86 3.24
CA ILE A 324 23.39 9.99 2.07
C ILE A 324 22.71 11.35 2.06
N LEU A 325 22.15 11.78 3.20
CA LEU A 325 21.40 13.02 3.30
C LEU A 325 22.25 14.27 3.09
N ALA A 326 23.53 14.22 3.43
CA ALA A 326 24.46 15.31 3.16
C ALA A 326 24.92 15.30 1.68
N THR A 327 24.98 14.12 1.06
CA THR A 327 25.56 13.93 -0.29
C THR A 327 24.56 14.23 -1.41
N ILE A 328 23.29 13.86 -1.26
CA ILE A 328 22.28 13.97 -2.34
C ILE A 328 21.85 15.42 -2.62
N PRO A 329 21.61 15.80 -3.89
CA PRO A 329 21.00 17.08 -4.24
C PRO A 329 19.60 17.25 -3.64
N LYS A 330 19.23 18.48 -3.28
CA LYS A 330 17.92 18.81 -2.68
C LYS A 330 16.85 19.10 -3.74
N LEU A 331 16.59 18.14 -4.59
CA LEU A 331 15.63 18.23 -5.71
C LEU A 331 14.18 18.02 -5.26
N GLN A 332 13.98 17.50 -4.06
CA GLN A 332 12.69 17.14 -3.44
C GLN A 332 12.59 17.69 -2.04
N LYS A 333 11.41 17.60 -1.42
CA LYS A 333 11.23 17.74 0.02
C LYS A 333 11.82 16.52 0.71
N THR A 334 12.67 16.75 1.73
CA THR A 334 13.39 15.67 2.40
C THR A 334 13.04 15.61 3.87
N ILE A 335 12.53 14.47 4.33
CA ILE A 335 12.15 14.21 5.71
C ILE A 335 13.08 13.12 6.26
N GLY A 336 13.88 13.50 7.26
CA GLY A 336 14.75 12.55 7.97
C GLY A 336 14.03 11.88 9.13
N PHE A 337 14.55 10.75 9.57
CA PHE A 337 14.12 10.05 10.78
C PHE A 337 15.29 9.96 11.75
N LYS A 338 15.02 10.21 13.02
CA LYS A 338 16.02 10.17 14.08
C LYS A 338 15.48 9.42 15.29
N LEU A 339 16.32 8.59 15.88
CA LEU A 339 16.01 7.84 17.09
C LEU A 339 16.96 8.31 18.19
N GLU A 340 16.42 8.86 19.28
CA GLU A 340 17.19 9.41 20.39
C GLU A 340 16.64 8.97 21.74
N ALA A 341 17.53 8.83 22.71
CA ALA A 341 17.17 8.54 24.10
C ALA A 341 17.12 9.79 24.96
N GLN A 342 17.98 10.81 24.69
CA GLN A 342 18.10 12.06 25.46
C GLN A 342 18.39 13.24 24.54
N ASN A 343 17.97 14.45 24.94
CA ASN A 343 18.18 15.70 24.19
C ASN A 343 17.71 15.66 22.73
N GLY A 344 16.74 14.79 22.40
CA GLY A 344 16.35 14.48 21.03
C GLY A 344 15.95 15.68 20.20
N ILE A 345 15.18 16.65 20.77
CA ILE A 345 14.72 17.83 20.03
C ILE A 345 15.90 18.75 19.63
N ALA A 346 16.85 18.99 20.52
CA ALA A 346 18.01 19.83 20.22
C ALA A 346 18.88 19.19 19.14
N ASN A 347 19.15 17.87 19.27
CA ASN A 347 19.90 17.10 18.29
C ASN A 347 19.19 17.05 16.93
N ALA A 348 17.87 16.91 16.91
CA ALA A 348 17.08 16.89 15.69
C ALA A 348 17.13 18.25 14.96
N LYS A 349 16.98 19.37 15.68
CA LYS A 349 17.10 20.72 15.12
C LYS A 349 18.48 21.00 14.54
N SER A 350 19.55 20.57 15.23
CA SER A 350 20.93 20.69 14.71
C SER A 350 21.10 19.90 13.41
N THR A 351 20.65 18.65 13.40
CA THR A 351 20.69 17.78 12.20
C THR A 351 19.88 18.34 11.03
N LEU A 352 18.68 18.87 11.32
CA LEU A 352 17.81 19.51 10.32
C LEU A 352 18.52 20.64 9.58
N SER A 353 19.19 21.53 10.33
CA SER A 353 19.94 22.65 9.76
C SER A 353 21.20 22.20 9.04
N GLN A 354 22.00 21.32 9.65
CA GLN A 354 23.28 20.86 9.08
C GLN A 354 23.09 20.08 7.76
N LYS A 355 22.05 19.26 7.66
CA LYS A 355 21.78 18.45 6.46
C LYS A 355 20.78 19.12 5.50
N GLY A 356 20.29 20.32 5.81
CA GLY A 356 19.36 21.07 4.96
C GLY A 356 18.08 20.29 4.68
N LEU A 357 17.46 19.69 5.73
CA LEU A 357 16.23 18.94 5.62
C LEU A 357 15.02 19.86 5.75
N ASP A 358 13.89 19.45 5.18
CA ASP A 358 12.61 20.16 5.32
C ASP A 358 11.92 19.81 6.65
N ALA A 359 12.07 18.55 7.13
CA ALA A 359 11.59 18.11 8.43
C ALA A 359 12.38 16.91 8.97
N ILE A 360 12.24 16.65 10.29
CA ILE A 360 12.71 15.44 10.95
C ILE A 360 11.58 14.84 11.78
N CYS A 361 11.38 13.55 11.63
CA CYS A 361 10.58 12.71 12.52
C CYS A 361 11.48 12.17 13.63
N LEU A 362 11.32 12.71 14.83
CA LEU A 362 12.05 12.27 16.01
C LEU A 362 11.25 11.18 16.73
N ASN A 363 11.85 10.02 16.88
CA ASN A 363 11.35 8.92 17.69
C ASN A 363 12.17 8.81 18.97
N THR A 364 11.50 8.61 20.11
CA THR A 364 12.18 8.58 21.42
C THR A 364 12.13 7.18 21.99
N ILE A 365 13.32 6.63 22.36
CA ILE A 365 13.42 5.39 23.11
C ILE A 365 13.12 5.70 24.58
N THR A 366 12.20 4.93 25.16
CA THR A 366 11.93 4.97 26.60
C THR A 366 12.22 3.61 27.23
N LYS A 367 12.34 3.57 28.58
CA LYS A 367 12.56 2.31 29.31
C LYS A 367 11.42 1.30 29.11
N THR A 368 10.23 1.78 28.79
CA THR A 368 9.00 0.98 28.67
C THR A 368 8.58 0.69 27.21
N HIS A 369 9.23 1.34 26.26
CA HIS A 369 8.87 1.20 24.84
C HIS A 369 10.10 1.18 23.94
N ASN A 370 10.26 0.06 23.19
CA ASN A 370 11.24 -0.05 22.11
C ASN A 370 10.54 0.09 20.75
N PRO A 371 10.69 1.22 20.06
CA PRO A 371 10.01 1.49 18.80
C PRO A 371 10.47 0.61 17.62
N LEU A 372 11.62 -0.07 17.73
CA LEU A 372 12.20 -0.84 16.63
C LEU A 372 11.38 -2.09 16.32
N GLU A 373 10.82 -2.75 17.34
CA GLU A 373 10.06 -4.01 17.21
C GLU A 373 8.53 -3.79 17.30
N SER A 374 8.11 -2.73 17.96
CA SER A 374 6.69 -2.41 18.18
C SER A 374 5.93 -2.14 16.89
N GLN A 375 4.60 -2.34 16.92
CA GLN A 375 3.67 -1.87 15.88
C GLN A 375 3.36 -0.38 16.03
N SER A 376 3.56 0.19 17.23
CA SER A 376 3.27 1.59 17.54
C SER A 376 4.55 2.36 17.81
N ASN A 377 4.52 3.69 17.61
CA ASN A 377 5.60 4.61 17.90
C ASN A 377 5.05 5.90 18.52
N GLN A 378 5.96 6.67 19.14
CA GLN A 378 5.72 8.07 19.49
C GLN A 378 6.65 8.93 18.66
N ILE A 379 6.11 9.86 17.87
CA ILE A 379 6.89 10.67 16.94
C ILE A 379 6.61 12.16 17.17
N ALA A 380 7.68 12.95 17.26
CA ALA A 380 7.60 14.40 17.13
C ALA A 380 8.03 14.81 15.71
N PHE A 381 7.18 15.57 15.01
CA PHE A 381 7.48 16.16 13.70
C PHE A 381 8.10 17.54 13.90
N ILE A 382 9.34 17.71 13.43
CA ILE A 382 10.18 18.88 13.70
C ILE A 382 10.53 19.57 12.38
N THR A 383 10.21 20.85 12.29
CA THR A 383 10.62 21.75 11.21
C THR A 383 11.46 22.91 11.78
N ASN A 384 11.96 23.77 10.91
CA ASN A 384 12.62 25.02 11.36
C ASN A 384 11.68 25.95 12.13
N LYS A 385 10.37 25.84 11.92
CA LYS A 385 9.35 26.74 12.49
C LYS A 385 8.74 26.18 13.77
N GLU A 386 8.51 24.88 13.84
CA GLU A 386 7.74 24.27 14.92
C GLU A 386 8.21 22.87 15.30
N VAL A 387 7.84 22.45 16.49
CA VAL A 387 7.95 21.07 16.99
C VAL A 387 6.55 20.63 17.38
N GLN A 388 6.06 19.58 16.76
CA GLN A 388 4.74 19.03 17.02
C GLN A 388 4.83 17.57 17.44
N ASP A 389 4.36 17.25 18.64
CA ASP A 389 4.19 15.86 19.07
C ASP A 389 2.96 15.28 18.37
N LEU A 390 3.16 14.19 17.61
CA LEU A 390 2.08 13.46 16.96
C LEU A 390 1.45 12.41 17.89
N GLY A 391 1.98 12.23 19.09
CA GLY A 391 1.50 11.28 20.08
C GLY A 391 1.95 9.83 19.81
N PHE A 392 1.36 8.91 20.59
CA PHE A 392 1.62 7.48 20.51
C PHE A 392 0.50 6.79 19.71
N HIS A 393 0.82 6.30 18.52
CA HIS A 393 -0.14 5.68 17.60
C HIS A 393 0.47 4.48 16.89
N ASP A 394 -0.38 3.71 16.19
CA ASP A 394 0.07 2.72 15.22
C ASP A 394 0.92 3.36 14.12
N LYS A 395 1.88 2.59 13.57
CA LYS A 395 2.81 3.10 12.56
C LYS A 395 2.13 3.59 11.28
N LEU A 396 1.01 2.99 10.91
CA LEU A 396 0.26 3.44 9.73
C LEU A 396 -0.48 4.75 9.99
N ASP A 397 -1.08 4.92 11.17
CA ASP A 397 -1.71 6.19 11.57
C ASP A 397 -0.68 7.31 11.63
N LEU A 398 0.48 7.06 12.25
CA LEU A 398 1.60 8.00 12.24
C LEU A 398 2.06 8.34 10.83
N ALA A 399 2.09 7.36 9.93
CA ALA A 399 2.46 7.59 8.53
C ALA A 399 1.49 8.56 7.84
N PHE A 400 0.18 8.42 8.04
CA PHE A 400 -0.81 9.38 7.55
C PHE A 400 -0.61 10.77 8.14
N MET A 401 -0.40 10.86 9.46
CA MET A 401 -0.16 12.14 10.14
C MET A 401 1.12 12.83 9.64
N ILE A 402 2.21 12.07 9.44
CA ILE A 402 3.47 12.58 8.88
C ILE A 402 3.25 13.11 7.46
N LEU A 403 2.55 12.37 6.60
CA LEU A 403 2.26 12.80 5.23
C LEU A 403 1.35 14.03 5.20
N GLN A 404 0.37 14.12 6.10
CA GLN A 404 -0.45 15.32 6.24
C GLN A 404 0.39 16.56 6.60
N LYS A 405 1.40 16.41 7.48
CA LYS A 405 2.35 17.49 7.80
C LYS A 405 3.30 17.77 6.64
N ALA A 406 3.77 16.73 5.96
CA ALA A 406 4.64 16.85 4.78
C ALA A 406 4.00 17.66 3.65
N GLN A 407 2.68 17.55 3.48
CA GLN A 407 1.93 18.34 2.49
C GLN A 407 2.03 19.86 2.72
N MET A 408 2.32 20.29 3.94
CA MET A 408 2.40 21.71 4.32
C MET A 408 3.84 22.29 4.17
N LEU A 409 4.84 21.46 3.84
CA LEU A 409 6.21 21.87 3.62
C LEU A 409 6.37 22.56 2.25
#